data_8b8734138c4c9dce97abd5d76520b3ca
#
_entry.id   8b8734138c4c9dce97abd5d76520b3ca
#
_cell.length_a   1.000
_cell.length_b   1.000
_cell.length_c   1.000
_cell.angle_alpha   90.00
_cell.angle_beta   90.00
_cell.angle_gamma   90.00
#
_symmetry.space_group_name_H-M   'P 1'
#
loop_
_entity.id
_entity.type
_entity.pdbx_description
1 polymer ?
#
loop_
_entity_poly.entity_id
_entity_poly.type
_entity_poly.pdbx_seq_one_letter_code
_entity_poly.pdbx_strand_id
1 'polypeptide(L)'
;MAKIEIRLPEMGESVAEATITNWIKSVGDRVEEDEVIVEVATDKVDSEVVSEYTGILIEQRFAIDEVAEVGAVIAIIETEGGPESSVETESIPVQNPLEIESKKESEEPVKEEPAPSVIEAIESPISNHFSKSIASSGLLSPLVRNMAKEEGISDEELNQIQGTGLDGRVTKYDMIAYLEKRAGSASVSAVPSEVVTTAKELKPSASNSPVKSVSIPTATLASGDEIIELNRMAKLTSDHMIGSLQTSAHVQSFIEVDMTRVVEWRAAIKDQFERTHGEKLTFTPIFFELVAKALKAFPMLNIQFDGEKIIKKASVNLGMATALEDGNLIVPVIKDADTLNLVGLAKKVNDLAARARKSTLKPDEVMHGTYTITNIGSFGSVMGTPIIPQPQVAILAIGAIRKIPAVVDTDQGEFIAIRHKMFLSHSYDHRVVNGALGGLFIKHVADLLENWSMDRKV
;
A
#
# COMPACT_ATOMS: atom_id res chain seq x y z
N MET A 1 -15.78 -33.57 -34.72
CA MET A 1 -15.29 -33.31 -33.36
C MET A 1 -14.45 -32.06 -33.44
N ALA A 2 -14.87 -30.99 -32.77
CA ALA A 2 -14.13 -29.72 -32.71
C ALA A 2 -13.43 -29.63 -31.36
N LYS A 3 -12.17 -29.18 -31.38
CA LYS A 3 -11.43 -28.89 -30.15
C LYS A 3 -11.65 -27.44 -29.78
N ILE A 4 -12.17 -27.18 -28.61
CA ILE A 4 -12.46 -25.83 -28.08
C ILE A 4 -11.51 -25.58 -26.92
N GLU A 5 -10.89 -24.41 -26.93
CA GLU A 5 -9.99 -23.95 -25.86
C GLU A 5 -10.79 -23.24 -24.78
N ILE A 6 -10.67 -23.70 -23.54
CA ILE A 6 -11.20 -22.98 -22.40
C ILE A 6 -10.11 -22.09 -21.85
N ARG A 7 -10.43 -20.81 -21.72
CA ARG A 7 -9.53 -19.78 -21.23
C ARG A 7 -9.90 -19.34 -19.84
N LEU A 8 -8.90 -18.96 -19.07
CA LEU A 8 -9.11 -18.38 -17.76
C LEU A 8 -9.85 -17.03 -17.90
N PRO A 9 -11.09 -16.90 -17.38
CA PRO A 9 -11.86 -15.67 -17.52
C PRO A 9 -11.24 -14.51 -16.71
N GLU A 10 -11.60 -13.28 -17.05
CA GLU A 10 -11.24 -12.11 -16.27
C GLU A 10 -11.95 -12.13 -14.91
N MET A 11 -11.18 -12.21 -13.82
CA MET A 11 -11.69 -12.32 -12.46
C MET A 11 -11.69 -10.98 -11.71
N GLY A 12 -11.83 -9.86 -12.43
CA GLY A 12 -11.85 -8.48 -11.92
C GLY A 12 -10.72 -7.60 -12.45
N GLU A 13 -10.89 -6.28 -12.37
CA GLU A 13 -10.03 -5.27 -13.02
C GLU A 13 -8.54 -5.26 -12.59
N SER A 14 -8.14 -6.03 -11.58
CA SER A 14 -6.77 -6.02 -11.04
C SER A 14 -6.17 -7.40 -10.82
N VAL A 15 -6.78 -8.45 -11.37
CA VAL A 15 -6.24 -9.83 -11.29
C VAL A 15 -5.59 -10.15 -12.62
N ALA A 16 -4.27 -10.22 -12.66
CA ALA A 16 -3.51 -10.58 -13.85
C ALA A 16 -3.22 -12.09 -13.95
N GLU A 17 -3.25 -12.80 -12.82
CA GLU A 17 -2.89 -14.22 -12.73
C GLU A 17 -3.74 -14.93 -11.66
N ALA A 18 -3.97 -16.23 -11.85
CA ALA A 18 -4.60 -17.11 -10.87
C ALA A 18 -3.87 -18.44 -10.78
N THR A 19 -3.89 -19.06 -9.61
CA THR A 19 -3.26 -20.37 -9.38
C THR A 19 -4.33 -21.46 -9.45
N ILE A 20 -4.07 -22.53 -10.17
CA ILE A 20 -4.93 -23.73 -10.20
C ILE A 20 -4.86 -24.43 -8.84
N THR A 21 -5.99 -24.50 -8.13
CA THR A 21 -6.04 -25.14 -6.81
C THR A 21 -6.45 -26.58 -6.88
N ASN A 22 -7.46 -26.89 -7.66
CA ASN A 22 -7.99 -28.23 -7.74
C ASN A 22 -8.68 -28.44 -9.09
N TRP A 23 -8.44 -29.58 -9.72
CA TRP A 23 -9.20 -30.02 -10.90
C TRP A 23 -10.38 -30.88 -10.44
N ILE A 24 -11.60 -30.38 -10.67
CA ILE A 24 -12.84 -31.12 -10.35
C ILE A 24 -13.08 -32.24 -11.38
N LYS A 25 -12.69 -31.97 -12.64
CA LYS A 25 -12.79 -32.93 -13.75
C LYS A 25 -11.41 -33.39 -14.18
N SER A 26 -11.28 -34.68 -14.46
CA SER A 26 -10.06 -35.35 -14.98
C SER A 26 -10.07 -35.43 -16.49
N VAL A 27 -8.89 -35.57 -17.09
CA VAL A 27 -8.78 -35.83 -18.54
C VAL A 27 -9.53 -37.12 -18.91
N GLY A 28 -10.47 -37.01 -19.83
CA GLY A 28 -11.40 -38.09 -20.26
C GLY A 28 -12.81 -37.97 -19.67
N ASP A 29 -13.05 -37.09 -18.71
CA ASP A 29 -14.36 -36.89 -18.13
C ASP A 29 -15.26 -36.03 -19.03
N ARG A 30 -16.57 -36.32 -19.00
CA ARG A 30 -17.60 -35.51 -19.66
C ARG A 30 -17.87 -34.28 -18.83
N VAL A 31 -17.92 -33.14 -19.52
CA VAL A 31 -18.22 -31.84 -18.96
C VAL A 31 -19.49 -31.29 -19.61
N GLU A 32 -20.43 -30.79 -18.83
CA GLU A 32 -21.63 -30.10 -19.31
C GLU A 32 -21.43 -28.59 -19.30
N GLU A 33 -22.25 -27.87 -20.07
CA GLU A 33 -22.27 -26.41 -20.07
C GLU A 33 -22.64 -25.91 -18.66
N ASP A 34 -21.96 -24.86 -18.17
CA ASP A 34 -22.05 -24.30 -16.81
C ASP A 34 -21.53 -25.24 -15.68
N GLU A 35 -20.91 -26.37 -16.01
CA GLU A 35 -20.33 -27.24 -15.00
C GLU A 35 -18.92 -26.78 -14.61
N VAL A 36 -18.62 -26.84 -13.29
CA VAL A 36 -17.31 -26.43 -12.75
C VAL A 36 -16.25 -27.44 -13.16
N ILE A 37 -15.18 -26.97 -13.81
CA ILE A 37 -14.07 -27.80 -14.30
C ILE A 37 -12.89 -27.74 -13.35
N VAL A 38 -12.56 -26.53 -12.88
CA VAL A 38 -11.37 -26.25 -12.10
C VAL A 38 -11.64 -25.15 -11.08
N GLU A 39 -11.08 -25.31 -9.91
CA GLU A 39 -11.01 -24.28 -8.90
C GLU A 39 -9.70 -23.52 -9.05
N VAL A 40 -9.77 -22.22 -9.08
CA VAL A 40 -8.62 -21.34 -9.18
C VAL A 40 -8.65 -20.34 -8.05
N ALA A 41 -7.49 -19.99 -7.59
CA ALA A 41 -7.39 -18.98 -6.55
C ALA A 41 -6.56 -17.80 -7.03
N THR A 42 -7.06 -16.63 -6.73
CA THR A 42 -6.35 -15.37 -6.90
C THR A 42 -5.69 -14.95 -5.57
N ASP A 43 -4.99 -13.84 -5.58
CA ASP A 43 -4.37 -13.25 -4.40
C ASP A 43 -5.38 -12.87 -3.28
N LYS A 44 -6.69 -12.89 -3.59
CA LYS A 44 -7.74 -12.38 -2.69
C LYS A 44 -8.86 -13.37 -2.43
N VAL A 45 -9.22 -14.21 -3.39
CA VAL A 45 -10.36 -15.13 -3.26
C VAL A 45 -10.21 -16.33 -4.20
N ASP A 46 -10.74 -17.46 -3.75
CA ASP A 46 -10.91 -18.66 -4.56
C ASP A 46 -12.16 -18.53 -5.44
N SER A 47 -12.05 -18.91 -6.69
CA SER A 47 -13.13 -18.82 -7.69
C SER A 47 -13.20 -20.13 -8.48
N GLU A 48 -14.39 -20.44 -8.96
CA GLU A 48 -14.64 -21.63 -9.78
C GLU A 48 -14.72 -21.22 -11.24
N VAL A 49 -14.05 -21.98 -12.13
CA VAL A 49 -14.16 -21.80 -13.57
C VAL A 49 -15.09 -22.87 -14.12
N VAL A 50 -16.15 -22.42 -14.76
CA VAL A 50 -17.17 -23.27 -15.39
C VAL A 50 -16.88 -23.46 -16.88
N SER A 51 -17.36 -24.56 -17.45
CA SER A 51 -17.28 -24.79 -18.90
C SER A 51 -18.37 -24.03 -19.65
N GLU A 52 -17.99 -23.33 -20.70
CA GLU A 52 -18.94 -22.69 -21.63
C GLU A 52 -19.49 -23.70 -22.67
N TYR A 53 -18.97 -24.92 -22.69
CA TYR A 53 -19.29 -25.91 -23.72
C TYR A 53 -19.46 -27.32 -23.15
N THR A 54 -20.37 -28.09 -23.73
CA THR A 54 -20.53 -29.51 -23.43
C THR A 54 -19.58 -30.35 -24.29
N GLY A 55 -18.77 -31.21 -23.65
CA GLY A 55 -17.82 -32.08 -24.37
C GLY A 55 -17.03 -32.99 -23.44
N ILE A 56 -15.92 -33.51 -23.93
CA ILE A 56 -15.00 -34.39 -23.17
C ILE A 56 -13.71 -33.61 -22.97
N LEU A 57 -13.22 -33.50 -21.73
CA LEU A 57 -11.96 -32.85 -21.40
C LEU A 57 -10.79 -33.69 -21.92
N ILE A 58 -10.01 -33.13 -22.87
CA ILE A 58 -8.90 -33.87 -23.51
C ILE A 58 -7.58 -33.53 -22.86
N GLU A 59 -7.35 -32.29 -22.52
CA GLU A 59 -6.05 -31.83 -22.05
C GLU A 59 -6.23 -30.76 -20.95
N GLN A 60 -5.43 -30.91 -19.89
CA GLN A 60 -5.21 -29.88 -18.85
C GLN A 60 -3.83 -29.30 -19.08
N ARG A 61 -3.72 -27.97 -19.24
CA ARG A 61 -2.45 -27.33 -19.59
C ARG A 61 -1.65 -26.82 -18.41
N PHE A 62 -2.27 -26.79 -17.25
CA PHE A 62 -1.64 -26.36 -16.00
C PHE A 62 -1.82 -27.44 -14.93
N ALA A 63 -0.77 -27.68 -14.16
CA ALA A 63 -0.82 -28.60 -13.02
C ALA A 63 -1.45 -27.90 -11.79
N ILE A 64 -1.80 -28.69 -10.77
CA ILE A 64 -2.21 -28.15 -9.46
C ILE A 64 -1.03 -27.35 -8.88
N ASP A 65 -1.32 -26.20 -8.28
CA ASP A 65 -0.38 -25.19 -7.74
C ASP A 65 0.41 -24.41 -8.83
N GLU A 66 0.06 -24.53 -10.09
CA GLU A 66 0.65 -23.76 -11.18
C GLU A 66 -0.13 -22.46 -11.43
N VAL A 67 0.59 -21.38 -11.75
CA VAL A 67 0.03 -20.04 -12.00
C VAL A 67 -0.30 -19.89 -13.48
N ALA A 68 -1.54 -19.52 -13.77
CA ALA A 68 -2.03 -19.22 -15.12
C ALA A 68 -2.35 -17.73 -15.23
N GLU A 69 -1.93 -17.07 -16.32
CA GLU A 69 -2.30 -15.70 -16.62
C GLU A 69 -3.76 -15.62 -17.08
N VAL A 70 -4.45 -14.53 -16.78
CA VAL A 70 -5.82 -14.25 -17.28
C VAL A 70 -5.82 -14.28 -18.81
N GLY A 71 -6.76 -15.03 -19.39
CA GLY A 71 -6.84 -15.28 -20.82
C GLY A 71 -5.99 -16.45 -21.34
N ALA A 72 -5.14 -17.06 -20.50
CA ALA A 72 -4.42 -18.27 -20.87
C ALA A 72 -5.36 -19.45 -21.10
N VAL A 73 -5.00 -20.35 -22.03
CA VAL A 73 -5.75 -21.58 -22.30
C VAL A 73 -5.44 -22.60 -21.20
N ILE A 74 -6.41 -22.87 -20.34
CA ILE A 74 -6.27 -23.78 -19.19
C ILE A 74 -6.63 -25.22 -19.54
N ALA A 75 -7.60 -25.42 -20.43
CA ALA A 75 -8.08 -26.76 -20.82
C ALA A 75 -8.52 -26.79 -22.28
N ILE A 76 -8.56 -28.03 -22.83
CA ILE A 76 -9.12 -28.27 -24.17
C ILE A 76 -10.23 -29.29 -24.03
N ILE A 77 -11.41 -28.97 -24.58
CA ILE A 77 -12.59 -29.83 -24.63
C ILE A 77 -12.87 -30.25 -26.08
N GLU A 78 -13.23 -31.47 -26.30
CA GLU A 78 -13.71 -32.01 -27.58
C GLU A 78 -15.23 -32.15 -27.57
N THR A 79 -15.91 -31.40 -28.47
CA THR A 79 -17.37 -31.45 -28.60
C THR A 79 -17.82 -32.43 -29.68
N GLU A 80 -18.94 -33.15 -29.46
CA GLU A 80 -19.50 -34.11 -30.42
C GLU A 80 -20.28 -33.48 -31.59
N GLY A 81 -20.43 -32.13 -31.61
CA GLY A 81 -21.08 -31.39 -32.67
C GLY A 81 -20.12 -30.46 -33.40
N GLY A 82 -19.97 -30.61 -34.71
CA GLY A 82 -19.14 -29.72 -35.52
C GLY A 82 -19.66 -28.26 -35.51
N PRO A 83 -18.76 -27.27 -35.72
CA PRO A 83 -19.12 -25.88 -35.68
C PRO A 83 -19.93 -25.45 -36.92
N GLU A 84 -21.14 -25.01 -36.74
CA GLU A 84 -21.72 -24.06 -37.70
C GLU A 84 -21.24 -22.66 -37.34
N SER A 85 -20.31 -22.23 -38.18
CA SER A 85 -19.88 -20.86 -38.31
C SER A 85 -21.09 -19.96 -38.56
N SER A 86 -21.35 -18.99 -37.71
CA SER A 86 -22.01 -17.77 -38.10
C SER A 86 -21.41 -16.59 -37.31
N VAL A 87 -20.42 -16.02 -37.96
CA VAL A 87 -20.04 -14.62 -37.76
C VAL A 87 -21.20 -13.79 -38.28
N GLU A 88 -21.96 -13.18 -37.43
CA GLU A 88 -22.80 -12.04 -37.79
C GLU A 88 -22.49 -10.86 -36.87
N THR A 89 -21.72 -9.99 -37.45
CA THR A 89 -21.48 -8.62 -37.00
C THR A 89 -22.77 -7.83 -37.17
N GLU A 90 -23.54 -7.66 -36.14
CA GLU A 90 -24.58 -6.62 -36.13
C GLU A 90 -24.08 -5.35 -35.49
N SER A 91 -23.73 -4.43 -36.36
CA SER A 91 -23.57 -3.02 -36.08
C SER A 91 -24.92 -2.38 -35.83
N ILE A 92 -25.19 -1.93 -34.62
CA ILE A 92 -26.33 -1.08 -34.30
C ILE A 92 -25.91 0.39 -34.43
N PRO A 93 -26.67 1.23 -35.15
CA PRO A 93 -26.25 2.58 -35.51
C PRO A 93 -26.43 3.56 -34.36
N VAL A 94 -25.38 4.35 -34.19
CA VAL A 94 -25.36 5.58 -33.40
C VAL A 94 -26.43 6.55 -33.92
N GLN A 95 -27.38 6.91 -33.09
CA GLN A 95 -28.17 8.13 -33.26
C GLN A 95 -27.71 9.17 -32.26
N ASN A 96 -27.09 10.18 -32.77
CA ASN A 96 -26.82 11.49 -32.18
C ASN A 96 -27.95 12.45 -32.52
N PRO A 97 -27.95 13.68 -32.04
CA PRO A 97 -28.28 14.21 -30.71
C PRO A 97 -29.43 15.22 -30.80
N LEU A 98 -30.01 15.59 -29.72
CA LEU A 98 -30.86 16.77 -29.66
C LEU A 98 -30.13 17.88 -28.89
N GLU A 99 -29.80 18.90 -29.64
CA GLU A 99 -29.50 20.27 -29.20
C GLU A 99 -30.59 20.80 -28.27
N ILE A 100 -30.20 21.35 -27.15
CA ILE A 100 -30.99 22.36 -26.45
C ILE A 100 -30.10 23.56 -26.18
N GLU A 101 -30.56 24.66 -26.67
CA GLU A 101 -29.96 25.99 -26.75
C GLU A 101 -29.46 26.59 -25.42
N SER A 102 -28.39 27.30 -25.59
CA SER A 102 -27.82 28.27 -24.67
C SER A 102 -28.78 29.41 -24.32
N LYS A 103 -28.93 29.70 -23.04
CA LYS A 103 -29.28 31.04 -22.60
C LYS A 103 -28.16 31.62 -21.74
N LYS A 104 -27.45 32.53 -22.35
CA LYS A 104 -26.55 33.49 -21.73
C LYS A 104 -27.35 34.42 -20.85
N GLU A 105 -26.96 34.55 -19.62
CA GLU A 105 -27.20 35.79 -18.87
C GLU A 105 -25.91 36.17 -18.16
N SER A 106 -25.47 37.36 -18.50
CA SER A 106 -24.27 38.04 -18.04
C SER A 106 -24.55 38.74 -16.75
N GLU A 107 -23.70 38.56 -15.75
CA GLU A 107 -23.49 39.60 -14.75
C GLU A 107 -22.00 39.74 -14.43
N GLU A 108 -21.59 41.02 -14.37
CA GLU A 108 -20.22 41.53 -14.24
C GLU A 108 -19.59 41.36 -12.86
N PRO A 109 -18.27 41.53 -12.73
CA PRO A 109 -17.52 41.15 -11.54
C PRO A 109 -17.48 42.26 -10.52
N VAL A 110 -17.71 41.92 -9.26
CA VAL A 110 -17.43 42.79 -8.11
C VAL A 110 -15.96 42.56 -7.71
N LYS A 111 -15.21 43.66 -7.81
CA LYS A 111 -13.86 43.79 -7.27
C LYS A 111 -13.96 43.83 -5.74
N GLU A 112 -13.21 43.00 -5.06
CA GLU A 112 -12.78 43.23 -3.70
C GLU A 112 -11.26 43.20 -3.62
N GLU A 113 -10.70 44.26 -3.06
CA GLU A 113 -9.29 44.51 -2.86
C GLU A 113 -8.68 43.61 -1.76
N PRO A 114 -7.39 43.31 -1.82
CA PRO A 114 -6.73 42.48 -0.82
C PRO A 114 -6.29 43.27 0.40
N ALA A 115 -6.61 42.80 1.60
CA ALA A 115 -6.04 43.29 2.85
C ALA A 115 -4.67 42.59 3.12
N PRO A 116 -3.74 43.26 3.82
CA PRO A 116 -2.32 43.04 3.70
C PRO A 116 -1.79 41.88 4.54
N SER A 117 -0.79 41.18 3.94
CA SER A 117 0.11 40.24 4.57
C SER A 117 0.92 40.89 5.71
N VAL A 118 0.85 40.29 6.90
CA VAL A 118 1.84 40.50 7.95
C VAL A 118 2.75 39.24 7.97
N ILE A 119 3.87 39.37 7.27
CA ILE A 119 5.04 38.56 7.51
C ILE A 119 5.98 39.44 8.30
N GLU A 120 6.05 39.24 9.60
CA GLU A 120 7.11 39.78 10.40
C GLU A 120 8.03 38.69 10.89
N ALA A 121 9.28 38.87 10.52
CA ALA A 121 10.44 38.03 10.76
C ALA A 121 10.68 37.81 12.26
N ILE A 122 11.02 36.59 12.62
CA ILE A 122 11.80 36.32 13.82
C ILE A 122 13.17 35.83 13.36
N GLU A 123 14.04 36.81 13.11
CA GLU A 123 15.49 36.65 13.22
C GLU A 123 15.85 36.76 14.71
N SER A 124 16.50 35.78 15.25
CA SER A 124 17.31 35.91 16.44
C SER A 124 18.58 35.09 16.32
N PRO A 125 19.74 35.66 16.65
CA PRO A 125 21.03 35.14 16.28
C PRO A 125 21.60 34.24 17.38
N ILE A 126 22.12 33.09 17.00
CA ILE A 126 23.11 32.40 17.83
C ILE A 126 24.48 32.74 17.27
N SER A 127 25.10 33.73 17.93
CA SER A 127 26.46 34.15 17.71
C SER A 127 27.46 33.14 18.25
N ASN A 128 28.40 32.78 17.38
CA ASN A 128 29.84 32.67 17.61
C ASN A 128 30.37 32.18 18.95
N HIS A 129 31.08 31.03 18.88
CA HIS A 129 32.49 31.00 19.29
C HIS A 129 33.15 29.76 18.72
N PHE A 130 33.90 29.95 17.62
CA PHE A 130 35.14 29.20 17.42
C PHE A 130 36.10 30.04 16.61
N SER A 131 37.10 30.52 17.31
CA SER A 131 38.23 31.28 16.74
C SER A 131 39.20 30.35 16.03
N LYS A 132 39.46 30.69 14.80
CA LYS A 132 40.79 30.85 14.17
C LYS A 132 41.88 29.82 14.47
N SER A 133 42.12 28.92 13.54
CA SER A 133 43.47 28.58 13.14
C SER A 133 43.53 28.47 11.59
N ILE A 134 44.32 29.31 11.05
CA ILE A 134 44.63 29.45 9.62
C ILE A 134 45.68 28.40 9.28
N ALA A 135 45.45 27.58 8.26
CA ALA A 135 46.43 27.23 7.22
C ALA A 135 45.77 26.36 6.15
N SER A 136 45.64 26.92 4.97
CA SER A 136 45.70 26.32 3.65
C SER A 136 45.39 24.82 3.51
N SER A 137 44.11 24.47 3.39
CA SER A 137 43.69 23.34 2.57
C SER A 137 42.33 23.67 1.99
N GLY A 138 42.36 24.07 0.71
CA GLY A 138 41.21 24.56 -0.01
C GLY A 138 40.10 23.52 -0.15
N LEU A 139 38.87 23.98 -0.12
CA LEU A 139 37.74 23.54 -0.94
C LEU A 139 37.26 22.10 -0.80
N LEU A 140 37.53 21.39 0.30
CA LEU A 140 37.00 20.05 0.55
C LEU A 140 35.77 20.08 1.49
N SER A 141 34.67 19.47 1.07
CA SER A 141 33.50 19.34 1.94
C SER A 141 33.74 18.31 3.06
N PRO A 142 33.04 18.40 4.22
CA PRO A 142 33.18 17.43 5.31
C PRO A 142 32.91 15.98 4.86
N LEU A 143 32.02 15.80 3.88
CA LEU A 143 31.68 14.50 3.32
C LEU A 143 32.85 13.90 2.53
N VAL A 144 33.51 14.71 1.67
CA VAL A 144 34.67 14.27 0.89
C VAL A 144 35.82 13.90 1.80
N ARG A 145 36.02 14.62 2.89
CA ARG A 145 37.05 14.34 3.90
C ARG A 145 36.79 13.02 4.66
N ASN A 146 35.54 12.72 4.97
CA ASN A 146 35.18 11.46 5.62
C ASN A 146 35.37 10.28 4.64
N MET A 147 34.96 10.39 3.39
CA MET A 147 35.19 9.37 2.37
C MET A 147 36.66 9.11 2.12
N ALA A 148 37.47 10.14 2.07
CA ALA A 148 38.95 10.00 1.89
C ALA A 148 39.55 9.24 3.08
N LYS A 149 39.06 9.47 4.29
CA LYS A 149 39.53 8.83 5.50
C LYS A 149 39.13 7.36 5.58
N GLU A 150 37.90 7.01 5.15
CA GLU A 150 37.40 5.64 5.08
C GLU A 150 38.13 4.80 4.02
N GLU A 151 38.49 5.41 2.87
CA GLU A 151 39.14 4.75 1.74
C GLU A 151 40.67 4.87 1.78
N GLY A 152 41.27 5.46 2.83
CA GLY A 152 42.67 5.54 3.06
C GLY A 152 43.43 6.38 2.00
N ILE A 153 42.82 7.47 1.50
CA ILE A 153 43.37 8.38 0.54
C ILE A 153 44.12 9.47 1.30
N SER A 154 45.42 9.67 0.93
CA SER A 154 46.24 10.70 1.55
C SER A 154 45.88 12.11 1.11
N ASP A 155 46.18 13.13 1.94
CA ASP A 155 45.93 14.54 1.60
C ASP A 155 46.66 14.98 0.32
N GLU A 156 47.79 14.33 -0.01
CA GLU A 156 48.54 14.57 -1.23
C GLU A 156 47.82 14.03 -2.47
N GLU A 157 47.20 12.87 -2.36
CA GLU A 157 46.36 12.29 -3.42
C GLU A 157 45.08 13.08 -3.62
N LEU A 158 44.48 13.59 -2.56
CA LEU A 158 43.27 14.45 -2.60
C LEU A 158 43.53 15.76 -3.37
N ASN A 159 44.72 16.34 -3.23
CA ASN A 159 45.09 17.55 -3.96
C ASN A 159 45.35 17.32 -5.48
N GLN A 160 45.47 16.08 -5.93
CA GLN A 160 45.61 15.73 -7.33
C GLN A 160 44.26 15.47 -8.04
N ILE A 161 43.17 15.38 -7.28
CA ILE A 161 41.84 15.18 -7.84
C ILE A 161 41.29 16.52 -8.34
N GLN A 162 41.03 16.59 -9.64
CA GLN A 162 40.44 17.78 -10.25
C GLN A 162 38.96 17.85 -9.91
N GLY A 163 38.57 18.80 -9.05
CA GLY A 163 37.18 18.98 -8.64
C GLY A 163 36.31 19.58 -9.74
N THR A 164 35.11 19.04 -9.95
CA THR A 164 34.11 19.53 -10.92
C THR A 164 33.06 20.44 -10.31
N GLY A 165 33.11 20.67 -8.98
CA GLY A 165 32.15 21.53 -8.28
C GLY A 165 32.43 23.03 -8.46
N LEU A 166 31.48 23.85 -7.93
CA LEU A 166 31.58 25.32 -7.95
C LEU A 166 32.86 25.76 -7.28
N ASP A 167 33.62 26.67 -7.89
CA ASP A 167 34.96 27.13 -7.46
C ASP A 167 36.05 26.02 -7.45
N GLY A 168 35.93 24.95 -8.27
CA GLY A 168 36.91 23.89 -8.33
C GLY A 168 36.90 22.93 -7.14
N ARG A 169 35.80 22.84 -6.42
CA ARG A 169 35.62 21.93 -5.26
C ARG A 169 35.52 20.49 -5.70
N VAL A 170 36.18 19.60 -4.98
CA VAL A 170 36.05 18.16 -5.16
C VAL A 170 34.71 17.72 -4.64
N THR A 171 33.89 17.09 -5.50
CA THR A 171 32.56 16.55 -5.18
C THR A 171 32.63 15.06 -4.85
N LYS A 172 31.53 14.51 -4.32
CA LYS A 172 31.41 13.08 -4.08
C LYS A 172 31.65 12.25 -5.37
N TYR A 173 31.17 12.74 -6.49
CA TYR A 173 31.31 12.05 -7.79
C TYR A 173 32.76 12.01 -8.29
N ASP A 174 33.52 13.05 -8.03
CA ASP A 174 34.97 13.10 -8.39
C ASP A 174 35.73 12.07 -7.57
N MET A 175 35.38 11.90 -6.30
CA MET A 175 35.97 10.86 -5.43
C MET A 175 35.63 9.44 -5.91
N ILE A 176 34.42 9.18 -6.29
CA ILE A 176 33.98 7.86 -6.80
C ILE A 176 34.73 7.55 -8.11
N ALA A 177 34.82 8.50 -9.04
CA ALA A 177 35.54 8.33 -10.31
C ALA A 177 37.06 8.11 -10.11
N TYR A 178 37.64 8.73 -9.07
CA TYR A 178 39.04 8.51 -8.70
C TYR A 178 39.26 7.09 -8.14
N LEU A 179 38.36 6.62 -7.27
CA LEU A 179 38.42 5.26 -6.70
C LEU A 179 38.26 4.18 -7.77
N GLU A 180 37.37 4.38 -8.75
CA GLU A 180 37.22 3.47 -9.89
C GLU A 180 38.48 3.39 -10.75
N LYS A 181 39.14 4.55 -11.00
CA LYS A 181 40.42 4.59 -11.68
C LYS A 181 41.56 3.90 -10.91
N ARG A 182 41.59 4.06 -9.58
CA ARG A 182 42.56 3.42 -8.70
C ARG A 182 42.40 1.90 -8.69
N ALA A 183 41.12 1.41 -8.63
CA ALA A 183 40.79 -0.02 -8.70
C ALA A 183 41.15 -0.63 -10.07
N GLY A 184 41.00 0.13 -11.17
CA GLY A 184 41.35 -0.30 -12.52
C GLY A 184 42.86 -0.32 -12.78
N SER A 185 43.69 0.41 -12.00
CA SER A 185 45.16 0.51 -12.18
C SER A 185 45.94 -0.60 -11.46
N ALA A 186 45.30 -1.42 -10.63
CA ALA A 186 45.99 -2.49 -9.86
C ALA A 186 46.03 -3.85 -10.57
N SER A 187 45.59 -3.94 -11.83
CA SER A 187 45.59 -5.20 -12.59
C SER A 187 46.09 -5.02 -14.02
N VAL A 188 47.39 -4.70 -14.23
CA VAL A 188 48.05 -4.99 -15.50
C VAL A 188 49.51 -5.30 -15.24
N SER A 189 49.89 -6.57 -15.25
CA SER A 189 51.22 -7.02 -15.54
C SER A 189 51.16 -8.10 -16.62
N ALA A 190 51.51 -7.64 -17.85
CA ALA A 190 52.16 -8.26 -19.02
C ALA A 190 51.77 -9.69 -19.47
N VAL A 191 51.51 -9.84 -20.76
CA VAL A 191 52.38 -10.14 -21.91
C VAL A 191 51.58 -10.18 -23.24
N PRO A 192 52.18 -10.03 -24.44
CA PRO A 192 51.67 -9.28 -25.57
C PRO A 192 51.10 -10.08 -26.77
N SER A 193 50.41 -9.32 -27.60
CA SER A 193 50.23 -9.43 -29.07
C SER A 193 49.59 -10.68 -29.68
N GLU A 194 48.48 -10.52 -30.38
CA GLU A 194 48.43 -10.55 -31.85
C GLU A 194 47.10 -10.01 -32.39
N VAL A 195 47.24 -9.26 -33.48
CA VAL A 195 46.20 -8.58 -34.26
C VAL A 195 45.47 -9.60 -35.15
N VAL A 196 44.14 -9.68 -35.12
CA VAL A 196 43.34 -10.01 -36.32
C VAL A 196 42.00 -9.25 -36.26
N THR A 197 41.85 -8.37 -37.21
CA THR A 197 40.66 -7.67 -37.64
C THR A 197 39.59 -8.63 -38.16
N THR A 198 38.36 -8.57 -37.63
CA THR A 198 37.15 -8.75 -38.46
C THR A 198 35.95 -8.10 -37.81
N ALA A 199 35.38 -7.14 -38.52
CA ALA A 199 34.11 -6.48 -38.19
C ALA A 199 32.98 -7.48 -38.31
N LYS A 200 32.10 -7.52 -37.27
CA LYS A 200 30.78 -8.12 -37.38
C LYS A 200 29.78 -7.33 -36.57
N GLU A 201 28.69 -6.98 -37.26
CA GLU A 201 27.54 -6.20 -36.82
C GLU A 201 27.03 -6.50 -35.42
N LEU A 202 26.80 -5.43 -34.66
CA LEU A 202 26.14 -5.46 -33.36
C LEU A 202 24.61 -5.42 -33.56
N LYS A 203 23.95 -6.51 -33.27
CA LYS A 203 22.51 -6.52 -32.93
C LYS A 203 22.37 -6.14 -31.46
N PRO A 204 21.39 -5.29 -31.08
CA PRO A 204 21.15 -4.97 -29.67
C PRO A 204 20.57 -6.19 -28.93
N SER A 205 21.35 -6.76 -28.03
CA SER A 205 20.92 -7.77 -27.08
C SER A 205 20.34 -7.05 -25.87
N ALA A 206 19.04 -7.19 -25.66
CA ALA A 206 18.38 -6.80 -24.41
C ALA A 206 18.95 -7.68 -23.28
N SER A 207 19.76 -7.08 -22.42
CA SER A 207 20.27 -7.72 -21.21
C SER A 207 19.20 -7.63 -20.12
N ASN A 208 18.33 -8.62 -20.05
CA ASN A 208 17.60 -8.92 -18.82
C ASN A 208 18.61 -9.54 -17.84
N SER A 209 19.19 -8.73 -16.98
CA SER A 209 19.91 -9.22 -15.81
C SER A 209 18.88 -9.77 -14.82
N PRO A 210 18.94 -11.05 -14.46
CA PRO A 210 18.05 -11.58 -13.43
C PRO A 210 18.38 -10.88 -12.11
N VAL A 211 17.36 -10.30 -11.48
CA VAL A 211 17.42 -9.82 -10.10
C VAL A 211 17.96 -10.98 -9.27
N LYS A 212 19.09 -10.79 -8.61
CA LYS A 212 19.66 -11.79 -7.70
C LYS A 212 18.63 -12.05 -6.62
N SER A 213 17.96 -13.19 -6.69
CA SER A 213 17.20 -13.74 -5.58
C SER A 213 18.14 -13.85 -4.39
N VAL A 214 17.81 -13.15 -3.31
CA VAL A 214 18.51 -13.30 -2.04
C VAL A 214 18.22 -14.74 -1.58
N SER A 215 19.21 -15.60 -1.72
CA SER A 215 19.12 -16.96 -1.20
C SER A 215 19.04 -16.89 0.32
N ILE A 216 17.86 -17.15 0.86
CA ILE A 216 17.66 -17.32 2.30
C ILE A 216 18.52 -18.55 2.70
N PRO A 217 19.41 -18.45 3.69
CA PRO A 217 20.19 -19.60 4.12
C PRO A 217 19.25 -20.70 4.58
N THR A 218 19.39 -21.88 3.99
CA THR A 218 18.62 -23.08 4.37
C THR A 218 18.84 -23.34 5.86
N ALA A 219 17.77 -23.30 6.65
CA ALA A 219 17.85 -23.56 8.07
C ALA A 219 18.36 -24.99 8.31
N THR A 220 19.39 -25.13 9.15
CA THR A 220 19.89 -26.45 9.57
C THR A 220 18.96 -26.95 10.67
N LEU A 221 18.23 -28.02 10.41
CA LEU A 221 17.34 -28.66 11.38
C LEU A 221 18.13 -29.37 12.47
N ALA A 222 17.79 -29.10 13.72
CA ALA A 222 18.29 -29.82 14.90
C ALA A 222 17.35 -30.99 15.24
N SER A 223 17.86 -31.93 16.05
CA SER A 223 17.03 -33.04 16.50
C SER A 223 15.91 -32.55 17.44
N GLY A 224 14.67 -32.70 17.02
CA GLY A 224 13.48 -32.24 17.74
C GLY A 224 12.78 -31.02 17.11
N ASP A 225 13.34 -30.46 16.03
CA ASP A 225 12.68 -29.39 15.27
C ASP A 225 11.51 -29.96 14.47
N GLU A 226 10.41 -29.23 14.44
CA GLU A 226 9.22 -29.55 13.67
C GLU A 226 9.12 -28.59 12.48
N ILE A 227 8.90 -29.15 11.29
CA ILE A 227 8.62 -28.35 10.08
C ILE A 227 7.12 -28.14 9.98
N ILE A 228 6.69 -26.88 10.03
CA ILE A 228 5.30 -26.47 9.81
C ILE A 228 5.24 -25.78 8.44
N GLU A 229 4.54 -26.37 7.50
CA GLU A 229 4.30 -25.75 6.20
C GLU A 229 3.27 -24.64 6.33
N LEU A 230 3.56 -23.49 5.69
CA LEU A 230 2.62 -22.40 5.62
C LEU A 230 1.46 -22.78 4.71
N ASN A 231 0.23 -22.50 5.18
CA ASN A 231 -0.91 -22.58 4.30
C ASN A 231 -0.83 -21.47 3.23
N ARG A 232 -1.61 -21.60 2.17
CA ARG A 232 -1.59 -20.69 1.03
C ARG A 232 -1.83 -19.21 1.45
N MET A 233 -2.83 -18.96 2.30
CA MET A 233 -3.11 -17.59 2.79
C MET A 233 -1.92 -16.96 3.51
N ALA A 234 -1.25 -17.72 4.38
CA ALA A 234 -0.07 -17.24 5.09
C ALA A 234 1.10 -16.96 4.13
N LYS A 235 1.28 -17.78 3.08
CA LYS A 235 2.30 -17.56 2.05
C LYS A 235 2.03 -16.28 1.26
N LEU A 236 0.80 -16.11 0.75
CA LEU A 236 0.40 -14.88 0.04
C LEU A 236 0.55 -13.62 0.92
N THR A 237 0.14 -13.70 2.20
CA THR A 237 0.32 -12.59 3.14
C THR A 237 1.79 -12.24 3.30
N SER A 238 2.67 -13.24 3.40
CA SER A 238 4.13 -13.05 3.48
C SER A 238 4.65 -12.30 2.25
N ASP A 239 4.26 -12.74 1.05
CA ASP A 239 4.71 -12.15 -0.21
C ASP A 239 4.21 -10.70 -0.36
N HIS A 240 2.95 -10.44 -0.02
CA HIS A 240 2.40 -9.08 -0.01
C HIS A 240 3.11 -8.16 0.99
N MET A 241 3.48 -8.64 2.17
CA MET A 241 4.18 -7.83 3.17
C MET A 241 5.60 -7.48 2.71
N ILE A 242 6.33 -8.46 2.15
CA ILE A 242 7.67 -8.24 1.59
C ILE A 242 7.57 -7.28 0.39
N GLY A 243 6.63 -7.52 -0.53
CA GLY A 243 6.40 -6.66 -1.68
C GLY A 243 6.07 -5.22 -1.28
N SER A 244 5.26 -5.02 -0.24
CA SER A 244 4.95 -3.69 0.27
C SER A 244 6.17 -2.97 0.82
N LEU A 245 7.03 -3.66 1.60
CA LEU A 245 8.27 -3.07 2.14
C LEU A 245 9.28 -2.72 1.05
N GLN A 246 9.29 -3.46 -0.04
CA GLN A 246 10.15 -3.17 -1.21
C GLN A 246 9.60 -2.02 -2.07
N THR A 247 8.26 -1.86 -2.10
CA THR A 247 7.60 -0.87 -2.94
C THR A 247 7.50 0.49 -2.27
N SER A 248 7.09 0.55 -1.01
CA SER A 248 6.80 1.80 -0.30
C SER A 248 7.90 2.20 0.66
N ALA A 249 8.25 3.49 0.67
CA ALA A 249 9.15 4.08 1.66
C ALA A 249 8.39 4.38 2.96
N HIS A 250 8.27 3.38 3.85
CA HIS A 250 7.49 3.50 5.08
C HIS A 250 8.08 4.51 6.06
N VAL A 251 7.31 5.52 6.43
CA VAL A 251 7.57 6.43 7.55
C VAL A 251 6.38 6.40 8.48
N GLN A 252 6.62 6.58 9.78
CA GLN A 252 5.58 6.54 10.81
C GLN A 252 5.51 7.85 11.57
N SER A 253 4.27 8.26 11.89
CA SER A 253 3.96 9.32 12.84
C SER A 253 3.11 8.76 13.96
N PHE A 254 3.41 9.17 15.19
CA PHE A 254 2.69 8.73 16.38
C PHE A 254 2.12 9.95 17.11
N ILE A 255 0.91 9.82 17.64
CA ILE A 255 0.30 10.85 18.48
C ILE A 255 -0.45 10.19 19.64
N GLU A 256 -0.31 10.75 20.84
CA GLU A 256 -1.16 10.39 21.97
C GLU A 256 -2.45 11.19 21.93
N VAL A 257 -3.58 10.52 22.17
CA VAL A 257 -4.93 11.10 22.08
C VAL A 257 -5.69 10.88 23.37
N ASP A 258 -6.39 11.90 23.84
CA ASP A 258 -7.31 11.81 24.97
C ASP A 258 -8.70 11.33 24.48
N MET A 259 -9.01 10.09 24.81
CA MET A 259 -10.26 9.42 24.45
C MET A 259 -11.35 9.55 25.50
N THR A 260 -11.14 10.29 26.58
CA THR A 260 -12.04 10.31 27.74
C THR A 260 -13.47 10.65 27.31
N ARG A 261 -13.66 11.71 26.53
CA ARG A 261 -14.99 12.12 26.02
C ARG A 261 -15.66 11.04 25.19
N VAL A 262 -14.93 10.40 24.28
CA VAL A 262 -15.46 9.32 23.43
C VAL A 262 -15.84 8.12 24.25
N VAL A 263 -15.02 7.74 25.24
CA VAL A 263 -15.29 6.59 26.13
C VAL A 263 -16.54 6.83 26.99
N GLU A 264 -16.64 8.01 27.61
CA GLU A 264 -17.77 8.39 28.43
C GLU A 264 -19.06 8.49 27.62
N TRP A 265 -19.03 9.19 26.49
CA TRP A 265 -20.16 9.31 25.57
C TRP A 265 -20.65 7.93 25.12
N ARG A 266 -19.71 7.06 24.64
CA ARG A 266 -20.08 5.71 24.21
C ARG A 266 -20.67 4.89 25.37
N ALA A 267 -20.11 4.99 26.57
CA ALA A 267 -20.64 4.28 27.75
C ALA A 267 -22.07 4.70 28.08
N ALA A 268 -22.39 5.98 27.91
CA ALA A 268 -23.73 6.51 28.16
C ALA A 268 -24.78 6.05 27.15
N ILE A 269 -24.39 5.88 25.85
CA ILE A 269 -25.39 5.65 24.79
C ILE A 269 -25.43 4.21 24.26
N LYS A 270 -24.42 3.35 24.53
CA LYS A 270 -24.28 2.02 23.91
C LYS A 270 -25.53 1.13 24.06
N ASP A 271 -26.16 1.13 25.23
CA ASP A 271 -27.32 0.28 25.52
C ASP A 271 -28.60 0.83 24.85
N GLN A 272 -28.73 2.15 24.75
CA GLN A 272 -29.80 2.78 23.98
C GLN A 272 -29.61 2.54 22.48
N PHE A 273 -28.38 2.67 22.00
CA PHE A 273 -28.04 2.44 20.61
C PHE A 273 -28.39 1.01 20.18
N GLU A 274 -28.01 0.01 20.99
CA GLU A 274 -28.32 -1.40 20.72
C GLU A 274 -29.83 -1.65 20.70
N ARG A 275 -30.57 -1.08 21.65
CA ARG A 275 -32.04 -1.21 21.70
C ARG A 275 -32.73 -0.55 20.50
N THR A 276 -32.22 0.59 20.03
CA THR A 276 -32.88 1.37 18.97
C THR A 276 -32.51 0.83 17.58
N HIS A 277 -31.27 0.41 17.38
CA HIS A 277 -30.74 0.06 16.06
C HIS A 277 -30.46 -1.44 15.88
N GLY A 278 -30.54 -2.24 16.94
CA GLY A 278 -30.24 -3.67 16.91
C GLY A 278 -28.75 -4.01 16.76
N GLU A 279 -27.88 -2.99 16.86
CA GLU A 279 -26.45 -3.11 16.59
C GLU A 279 -25.59 -2.72 17.80
N LYS A 280 -24.51 -3.45 18.02
CA LYS A 280 -23.54 -3.10 19.09
C LYS A 280 -22.67 -1.92 18.66
N LEU A 281 -22.61 -0.89 19.49
CA LEU A 281 -21.71 0.24 19.28
C LEU A 281 -20.33 -0.06 19.90
N THR A 282 -19.37 -0.46 19.06
CA THR A 282 -17.96 -0.57 19.43
C THR A 282 -17.21 0.74 19.13
N PHE A 283 -15.92 0.83 19.46
CA PHE A 283 -15.12 2.01 19.07
C PHE A 283 -14.80 2.05 17.58
N THR A 284 -14.71 0.91 16.92
CA THR A 284 -14.33 0.80 15.50
C THR A 284 -15.17 1.70 14.58
N PRO A 285 -16.52 1.69 14.60
CA PRO A 285 -17.34 2.58 13.79
C PRO A 285 -17.06 4.06 14.00
N ILE A 286 -16.70 4.45 15.24
CA ILE A 286 -16.36 5.84 15.57
C ILE A 286 -15.07 6.25 14.86
N PHE A 287 -14.04 5.40 14.91
CA PHE A 287 -12.79 5.66 14.19
C PHE A 287 -13.01 5.71 12.68
N PHE A 288 -13.82 4.81 12.14
CA PHE A 288 -14.11 4.78 10.71
C PHE A 288 -14.80 6.07 10.24
N GLU A 289 -15.75 6.57 11.01
CA GLU A 289 -16.42 7.84 10.71
C GLU A 289 -15.43 9.02 10.71
N LEU A 290 -14.56 9.09 11.71
CA LEU A 290 -13.61 10.21 11.84
C LEU A 290 -12.51 10.13 10.80
N VAL A 291 -12.00 8.95 10.50
CA VAL A 291 -10.99 8.76 9.45
C VAL A 291 -11.58 9.06 8.07
N ALA A 292 -12.83 8.64 7.79
CA ALA A 292 -13.49 9.01 6.54
C ALA A 292 -13.62 10.54 6.38
N LYS A 293 -13.99 11.25 7.45
CA LYS A 293 -14.03 12.72 7.47
C LYS A 293 -12.65 13.34 7.27
N ALA A 294 -11.63 12.79 7.94
CA ALA A 294 -10.26 13.28 7.82
C ALA A 294 -9.71 13.05 6.40
N LEU A 295 -9.99 11.94 5.74
CA LEU A 295 -9.58 11.69 4.35
C LEU A 295 -10.23 12.66 3.35
N LYS A 296 -11.43 13.14 3.62
CA LYS A 296 -12.04 14.21 2.81
C LYS A 296 -11.33 15.54 2.98
N ALA A 297 -10.85 15.86 4.20
CA ALA A 297 -10.04 17.04 4.46
C ALA A 297 -8.61 16.92 3.90
N PHE A 298 -8.09 15.69 3.86
CA PHE A 298 -6.73 15.37 3.38
C PHE A 298 -6.76 14.39 2.20
N PRO A 299 -7.27 14.78 1.02
CA PRO A 299 -7.51 13.86 -0.09
C PRO A 299 -6.22 13.25 -0.68
N MET A 300 -5.05 13.82 -0.38
CA MET A 300 -3.75 13.27 -0.79
C MET A 300 -3.31 12.03 0.02
N LEU A 301 -4.13 11.59 0.98
CA LEU A 301 -3.97 10.29 1.65
C LEU A 301 -4.94 9.23 1.11
N ASN A 302 -5.92 9.65 0.29
CA ASN A 302 -6.86 8.76 -0.41
C ASN A 302 -6.44 8.59 -1.87
N ILE A 303 -5.20 8.15 -2.07
CA ILE A 303 -4.55 8.04 -3.38
C ILE A 303 -3.95 6.66 -3.59
N GLN A 304 -3.60 6.38 -4.82
CA GLN A 304 -2.78 5.27 -5.24
C GLN A 304 -1.57 5.81 -6.01
N PHE A 305 -0.41 5.20 -5.88
CA PHE A 305 0.82 5.59 -6.54
C PHE A 305 1.39 4.41 -7.31
N ASP A 306 1.55 4.57 -8.63
CA ASP A 306 2.08 3.54 -9.54
C ASP A 306 3.59 3.67 -9.83
N GLY A 307 4.29 4.59 -9.14
CA GLY A 307 5.71 4.90 -9.36
C GLY A 307 5.93 6.17 -10.19
N GLU A 308 5.02 6.54 -11.07
CA GLU A 308 5.09 7.74 -11.92
C GLU A 308 3.93 8.71 -11.67
N LYS A 309 2.74 8.20 -11.40
CA LYS A 309 1.50 8.98 -11.33
C LYS A 309 0.78 8.77 -10.01
N ILE A 310 0.13 9.81 -9.55
CA ILE A 310 -0.76 9.79 -8.40
C ILE A 310 -2.20 9.68 -8.91
N ILE A 311 -2.90 8.63 -8.50
CA ILE A 311 -4.30 8.41 -8.80
C ILE A 311 -5.11 8.77 -7.57
N LYS A 312 -5.79 9.92 -7.60
CA LYS A 312 -6.67 10.36 -6.53
C LYS A 312 -8.00 9.61 -6.62
N LYS A 313 -8.35 8.87 -5.59
CA LYS A 313 -9.59 8.10 -5.54
C LYS A 313 -10.78 9.03 -5.23
N ALA A 314 -11.89 8.81 -5.95
CA ALA A 314 -13.12 9.57 -5.72
C ALA A 314 -13.87 9.09 -4.48
N SER A 315 -13.96 7.76 -4.28
CA SER A 315 -14.58 7.12 -3.14
C SER A 315 -13.59 6.94 -1.98
N VAL A 316 -14.10 6.95 -0.76
CA VAL A 316 -13.34 6.60 0.46
C VAL A 316 -13.75 5.19 0.88
N ASN A 317 -12.91 4.21 0.55
CA ASN A 317 -13.13 2.80 0.85
C ASN A 317 -12.20 2.37 1.99
N LEU A 318 -12.75 2.15 3.17
CA LEU A 318 -11.97 1.87 4.36
C LEU A 318 -11.79 0.38 4.61
N GLY A 319 -10.56 -0.09 4.53
CA GLY A 319 -10.17 -1.43 4.95
C GLY A 319 -10.17 -1.58 6.47
N MET A 320 -10.70 -2.68 6.96
CA MET A 320 -10.75 -3.05 8.37
C MET A 320 -9.91 -4.30 8.62
N ALA A 321 -8.70 -4.16 9.13
CA ALA A 321 -7.87 -5.32 9.46
C ALA A 321 -8.54 -6.17 10.54
N THR A 322 -8.87 -7.41 10.20
CA THR A 322 -9.59 -8.36 11.06
C THR A 322 -8.77 -9.64 11.22
N ALA A 323 -8.43 -9.99 12.46
CA ALA A 323 -7.78 -11.26 12.76
C ALA A 323 -8.80 -12.41 12.69
N LEU A 324 -8.40 -13.51 12.06
CA LEU A 324 -9.13 -14.75 11.97
C LEU A 324 -8.77 -15.69 13.14
N GLU A 325 -9.56 -16.74 13.34
CA GLU A 325 -9.34 -17.71 14.42
C GLU A 325 -8.07 -18.56 14.22
N ASP A 326 -7.65 -18.75 12.98
CA ASP A 326 -6.43 -19.46 12.57
C ASP A 326 -5.14 -18.61 12.69
N GLY A 327 -5.25 -17.35 13.16
CA GLY A 327 -4.16 -16.40 13.28
C GLY A 327 -3.85 -15.62 12.01
N ASN A 328 -4.50 -15.92 10.90
CA ASN A 328 -4.40 -15.12 9.67
C ASN A 328 -5.09 -13.76 9.80
N LEU A 329 -4.78 -12.85 8.88
CA LEU A 329 -5.36 -11.52 8.81
C LEU A 329 -6.08 -11.35 7.47
N ILE A 330 -7.31 -10.83 7.52
CA ILE A 330 -8.06 -10.41 6.33
C ILE A 330 -8.50 -8.95 6.48
N VAL A 331 -8.62 -8.25 5.37
CA VAL A 331 -8.95 -6.81 5.37
C VAL A 331 -10.22 -6.55 4.59
N PRO A 332 -11.43 -6.83 5.16
CA PRO A 332 -12.68 -6.45 4.53
C PRO A 332 -12.78 -4.93 4.38
N VAL A 333 -13.45 -4.49 3.31
CA VAL A 333 -13.54 -3.10 2.88
C VAL A 333 -14.95 -2.57 3.00
N ILE A 334 -15.11 -1.45 3.69
CA ILE A 334 -16.35 -0.69 3.74
C ILE A 334 -16.30 0.34 2.61
N LYS A 335 -17.03 0.09 1.53
CA LYS A 335 -17.10 0.97 0.38
C LYS A 335 -17.88 2.24 0.72
N ASP A 336 -17.46 3.37 0.14
CA ASP A 336 -18.09 4.70 0.28
C ASP A 336 -18.36 5.08 1.75
N ALA A 337 -17.38 4.82 2.62
CA ALA A 337 -17.49 4.99 4.07
C ALA A 337 -17.83 6.44 4.48
N ASP A 338 -17.45 7.42 3.66
CA ASP A 338 -17.75 8.85 3.87
C ASP A 338 -19.21 9.23 3.65
N THR A 339 -20.00 8.37 3.00
CA THR A 339 -21.44 8.55 2.80
C THR A 339 -22.30 7.97 3.93
N LEU A 340 -21.70 7.11 4.75
CA LEU A 340 -22.38 6.41 5.83
C LEU A 340 -22.38 7.22 7.12
N ASN A 341 -23.51 7.23 7.82
CA ASN A 341 -23.58 7.71 9.20
C ASN A 341 -23.08 6.65 10.19
N LEU A 342 -22.95 7.02 11.48
CA LEU A 342 -22.44 6.12 12.51
C LEU A 342 -23.23 4.80 12.63
N VAL A 343 -24.57 4.83 12.44
CA VAL A 343 -25.42 3.62 12.47
C VAL A 343 -25.09 2.71 11.28
N GLY A 344 -24.99 3.28 10.08
CA GLY A 344 -24.62 2.54 8.87
C GLY A 344 -23.22 1.92 8.99
N LEU A 345 -22.27 2.67 9.51
CA LEU A 345 -20.91 2.18 9.78
C LEU A 345 -20.89 1.07 10.83
N ALA A 346 -21.65 1.21 11.94
CA ALA A 346 -21.74 0.17 12.96
C ALA A 346 -22.28 -1.14 12.38
N LYS A 347 -23.34 -1.05 11.56
CA LYS A 347 -23.93 -2.21 10.88
C LYS A 347 -22.94 -2.89 9.94
N LYS A 348 -22.24 -2.12 9.09
CA LYS A 348 -21.24 -2.66 8.15
C LYS A 348 -20.04 -3.28 8.88
N VAL A 349 -19.50 -2.60 9.90
CA VAL A 349 -18.39 -3.10 10.71
C VAL A 349 -18.74 -4.42 11.39
N ASN A 350 -19.91 -4.49 12.03
CA ASN A 350 -20.34 -5.69 12.75
C ASN A 350 -20.60 -6.87 11.78
N ASP A 351 -21.25 -6.62 10.65
CA ASP A 351 -21.53 -7.63 9.62
C ASP A 351 -20.23 -8.17 9.01
N LEU A 352 -19.38 -7.30 8.49
CA LEU A 352 -18.12 -7.71 7.86
C LEU A 352 -17.20 -8.45 8.85
N ALA A 353 -17.09 -7.96 10.09
CA ALA A 353 -16.29 -8.62 11.12
C ALA A 353 -16.83 -10.02 11.48
N ALA A 354 -18.16 -10.19 11.53
CA ALA A 354 -18.77 -11.48 11.83
C ALA A 354 -18.57 -12.48 10.68
N ARG A 355 -18.71 -12.03 9.42
CA ARG A 355 -18.52 -12.87 8.24
C ARG A 355 -17.05 -13.16 7.97
N ALA A 356 -16.15 -12.23 8.26
CA ALA A 356 -14.71 -12.46 8.20
C ALA A 356 -14.29 -13.65 9.07
N ARG A 357 -14.70 -13.65 10.36
CA ARG A 357 -14.36 -14.76 11.27
C ARG A 357 -14.96 -16.11 10.85
N LYS A 358 -16.05 -16.09 10.08
CA LYS A 358 -16.68 -17.31 9.54
C LYS A 358 -16.17 -17.69 8.15
N SER A 359 -15.18 -16.96 7.61
CA SER A 359 -14.67 -17.13 6.24
C SER A 359 -15.75 -17.11 5.16
N THR A 360 -16.76 -16.21 5.32
CA THR A 360 -17.92 -16.08 4.42
C THR A 360 -17.97 -14.71 3.72
N LEU A 361 -16.81 -14.04 3.61
CA LEU A 361 -16.69 -12.81 2.85
C LEU A 361 -16.73 -13.11 1.35
N LYS A 362 -17.31 -12.18 0.59
CA LYS A 362 -17.27 -12.22 -0.87
C LYS A 362 -15.95 -11.59 -1.38
N PRO A 363 -15.45 -12.00 -2.55
CA PRO A 363 -14.24 -11.41 -3.15
C PRO A 363 -14.25 -9.90 -3.20
N ASP A 364 -15.34 -9.32 -3.69
CA ASP A 364 -15.53 -7.87 -3.83
C ASP A 364 -15.49 -7.11 -2.48
N GLU A 365 -15.65 -7.79 -1.36
CA GLU A 365 -15.64 -7.18 -0.02
C GLU A 365 -14.24 -7.03 0.57
N VAL A 366 -13.21 -7.59 -0.07
CA VAL A 366 -11.80 -7.44 0.34
C VAL A 366 -10.98 -6.63 -0.66
N MET A 367 -11.62 -6.19 -1.75
CA MET A 367 -10.99 -5.47 -2.84
C MET A 367 -11.30 -3.96 -2.81
N HIS A 368 -10.46 -3.17 -3.51
CA HIS A 368 -10.65 -1.73 -3.74
C HIS A 368 -10.63 -0.86 -2.48
N GLY A 369 -9.94 -1.31 -1.41
CA GLY A 369 -9.64 -0.46 -0.26
C GLY A 369 -8.73 0.70 -0.66
N THR A 370 -9.01 1.90 -0.14
CA THR A 370 -8.21 3.10 -0.43
C THR A 370 -7.39 3.58 0.77
N TYR A 371 -7.78 3.18 1.96
CA TYR A 371 -7.09 3.43 3.21
C TYR A 371 -7.46 2.35 4.23
N THR A 372 -6.52 1.90 5.05
CA THR A 372 -6.77 0.80 6.01
C THR A 372 -6.64 1.26 7.45
N ILE A 373 -7.50 0.71 8.30
CA ILE A 373 -7.46 0.90 9.76
C ILE A 373 -7.26 -0.46 10.42
N THR A 374 -6.27 -0.56 11.31
CA THR A 374 -6.00 -1.77 12.09
C THR A 374 -6.14 -1.48 13.58
N ASN A 375 -6.78 -2.36 14.34
CA ASN A 375 -6.94 -2.22 15.78
C ASN A 375 -6.04 -3.20 16.51
N ILE A 376 -4.83 -2.74 16.85
CA ILE A 376 -3.85 -3.52 17.63
C ILE A 376 -4.12 -3.45 19.14
N GLY A 377 -4.91 -2.48 19.57
CA GLY A 377 -5.30 -2.32 20.97
C GLY A 377 -6.15 -3.45 21.52
N SER A 378 -6.84 -4.21 20.66
CA SER A 378 -7.59 -5.42 21.04
C SER A 378 -6.67 -6.53 21.57
N PHE A 379 -5.39 -6.51 21.23
CA PHE A 379 -4.35 -7.42 21.71
C PHE A 379 -3.51 -6.82 22.85
N GLY A 380 -3.88 -5.62 23.34
CA GLY A 380 -3.15 -4.92 24.40
C GLY A 380 -1.96 -4.08 23.90
N SER A 381 -1.65 -4.06 22.60
CA SER A 381 -0.56 -3.26 22.05
C SER A 381 -0.86 -1.77 22.16
N VAL A 382 0.13 -1.00 22.62
CA VAL A 382 0.00 0.45 22.84
C VAL A 382 0.25 1.23 21.57
N MET A 383 1.27 0.85 20.82
CA MET A 383 1.69 1.41 19.52
C MET A 383 2.14 0.28 18.61
N GLY A 384 2.18 0.55 17.32
CA GLY A 384 2.70 -0.37 16.32
C GLY A 384 3.10 0.35 15.04
N THR A 385 3.86 -0.34 14.20
CA THR A 385 4.30 0.14 12.89
C THR A 385 3.68 -0.74 11.80
N PRO A 386 2.40 -0.52 11.44
CA PRO A 386 1.72 -1.38 10.48
C PRO A 386 2.34 -1.22 9.08
N ILE A 387 2.40 -2.31 8.34
CA ILE A 387 2.82 -2.33 6.94
C ILE A 387 1.64 -1.88 6.09
N ILE A 388 1.92 -1.06 5.07
CA ILE A 388 0.88 -0.50 4.20
C ILE A 388 0.39 -1.59 3.24
N PRO A 389 -0.92 -1.90 3.19
CA PRO A 389 -1.45 -2.82 2.18
C PRO A 389 -1.39 -2.16 0.80
N GLN A 390 -0.69 -2.80 -0.15
CA GLN A 390 -0.65 -2.28 -1.52
C GLN A 390 -2.04 -2.43 -2.19
N PRO A 391 -2.42 -1.53 -3.09
CA PRO A 391 -1.72 -0.34 -3.61
C PRO A 391 -2.01 0.97 -2.84
N GLN A 392 -2.43 0.90 -1.59
CA GLN A 392 -2.68 2.06 -0.73
C GLN A 392 -1.36 2.76 -0.37
N VAL A 393 -1.47 4.03 0.06
CA VAL A 393 -0.30 4.82 0.46
C VAL A 393 -0.19 5.03 1.97
N ALA A 394 -1.19 4.59 2.74
CA ALA A 394 -1.17 4.76 4.19
C ALA A 394 -2.10 3.78 4.94
N ILE A 395 -1.79 3.57 6.22
CA ILE A 395 -2.54 2.75 7.17
C ILE A 395 -2.49 3.38 8.55
N LEU A 396 -3.58 3.31 9.30
CA LEU A 396 -3.69 3.79 10.68
C LEU A 396 -3.86 2.63 11.65
N ALA A 397 -2.96 2.52 12.64
CA ALA A 397 -3.13 1.60 13.76
C ALA A 397 -3.67 2.33 14.99
N ILE A 398 -4.65 1.70 15.63
CA ILE A 398 -5.30 2.14 16.85
C ILE A 398 -4.74 1.32 18.01
N GLY A 399 -4.08 1.99 18.96
CA GLY A 399 -3.53 1.35 20.15
C GLY A 399 -4.57 1.09 21.24
N ALA A 400 -4.15 0.44 22.30
CA ALA A 400 -4.99 0.15 23.46
C ALA A 400 -5.40 1.44 24.19
N ILE A 401 -6.69 1.61 24.48
CA ILE A 401 -7.20 2.68 25.34
C ILE A 401 -6.91 2.32 26.79
N ARG A 402 -6.12 3.14 27.48
CA ARG A 402 -5.67 2.89 28.85
C ARG A 402 -6.06 4.05 29.76
N LYS A 403 -6.38 3.73 31.02
CA LYS A 403 -6.51 4.75 32.09
C LYS A 403 -5.13 5.09 32.60
N ILE A 404 -4.75 6.36 32.49
CA ILE A 404 -3.48 6.86 32.97
C ILE A 404 -3.68 8.19 33.72
N PRO A 405 -2.83 8.52 34.71
CA PRO A 405 -2.79 9.87 35.27
C PRO A 405 -2.23 10.82 34.22
N ALA A 406 -2.92 11.94 34.00
CA ALA A 406 -2.48 12.98 33.08
C ALA A 406 -2.75 14.36 33.64
N VAL A 407 -1.91 15.33 33.27
CA VAL A 407 -2.16 16.73 33.55
C VAL A 407 -3.32 17.22 32.68
N VAL A 408 -4.24 17.92 33.31
CA VAL A 408 -5.40 18.54 32.65
C VAL A 408 -5.42 20.01 33.02
N ASP A 409 -5.40 20.87 32.00
CA ASP A 409 -5.54 22.30 32.15
C ASP A 409 -7.01 22.67 32.37
N THR A 410 -7.28 23.46 33.36
CA THR A 410 -8.60 24.01 33.64
C THR A 410 -8.49 25.52 33.96
N ASP A 411 -9.62 26.20 33.96
CA ASP A 411 -9.68 27.64 34.33
C ASP A 411 -9.15 27.92 35.73
N GLN A 412 -9.02 26.90 36.58
CA GLN A 412 -8.52 26.99 37.95
C GLN A 412 -7.06 26.56 38.09
N GLY A 413 -6.39 26.23 36.97
CA GLY A 413 -5.00 25.74 36.90
C GLY A 413 -4.88 24.28 36.45
N GLU A 414 -3.69 23.75 36.58
CA GLU A 414 -3.35 22.40 36.18
C GLU A 414 -3.65 21.39 37.29
N PHE A 415 -4.30 20.27 36.94
CA PHE A 415 -4.61 19.18 37.87
C PHE A 415 -4.21 17.84 37.28
N ILE A 416 -3.86 16.90 38.16
CA ILE A 416 -3.67 15.49 37.74
C ILE A 416 -5.04 14.80 37.80
N ALA A 417 -5.49 14.31 36.63
CA ALA A 417 -6.73 13.55 36.53
C ALA A 417 -6.50 12.19 35.86
N ILE A 418 -7.42 11.25 36.09
CA ILE A 418 -7.43 9.97 35.38
C ILE A 418 -8.07 10.19 34.02
N ARG A 419 -7.33 9.95 32.96
CA ARG A 419 -7.78 10.10 31.57
C ARG A 419 -7.69 8.78 30.82
N HIS A 420 -8.53 8.59 29.84
CA HIS A 420 -8.43 7.48 28.90
C HIS A 420 -7.58 7.92 27.72
N LYS A 421 -6.35 7.45 27.64
CA LYS A 421 -5.45 7.80 26.54
C LYS A 421 -5.08 6.59 25.70
N MET A 422 -4.83 6.83 24.43
CA MET A 422 -4.32 5.86 23.48
C MET A 422 -3.35 6.50 22.51
N PHE A 423 -2.58 5.68 21.80
CA PHE A 423 -1.77 6.12 20.68
C PHE A 423 -2.44 5.78 19.35
N LEU A 424 -2.36 6.71 18.43
CA LEU A 424 -2.55 6.48 17.01
C LEU A 424 -1.18 6.35 16.36
N SER A 425 -1.01 5.36 15.52
CA SER A 425 0.22 5.11 14.77
C SER A 425 -0.12 5.13 13.27
N HIS A 426 0.41 6.09 12.54
CA HIS A 426 0.12 6.31 11.12
C HIS A 426 1.36 5.98 10.31
N SER A 427 1.32 4.90 9.51
CA SER A 427 2.33 4.57 8.52
C SER A 427 1.91 5.10 7.15
N TYR A 428 2.83 5.73 6.43
CA TYR A 428 2.58 6.29 5.10
C TYR A 428 3.80 6.17 4.20
N ASP A 429 3.54 6.15 2.89
CA ASP A 429 4.56 6.08 1.84
C ASP A 429 5.19 7.45 1.61
N HIS A 430 6.43 7.62 2.08
CA HIS A 430 7.13 8.92 2.03
C HIS A 430 7.53 9.35 0.61
N ARG A 431 7.35 8.49 -0.37
CA ARG A 431 7.55 8.87 -1.78
C ARG A 431 6.51 9.89 -2.26
N VAL A 432 5.28 9.86 -1.69
CA VAL A 432 4.15 10.70 -2.11
C VAL A 432 3.47 11.42 -0.94
N VAL A 433 3.68 10.98 0.29
CA VAL A 433 3.17 11.61 1.52
C VAL A 433 4.37 12.10 2.32
N ASN A 434 4.53 13.42 2.42
CA ASN A 434 5.59 14.01 3.25
C ASN A 434 5.21 14.01 4.75
N GLY A 435 6.21 14.23 5.61
CA GLY A 435 6.03 14.20 7.06
C GLY A 435 5.03 15.24 7.57
N ALA A 436 4.93 16.41 6.95
CA ALA A 436 3.96 17.45 7.31
C ALA A 436 2.53 16.96 7.02
N LEU A 437 2.28 16.42 5.84
CA LEU A 437 0.96 15.89 5.45
C LEU A 437 0.53 14.72 6.36
N GLY A 438 1.44 13.74 6.58
CA GLY A 438 1.17 12.59 7.45
C GLY A 438 0.94 13.00 8.91
N GLY A 439 1.74 13.95 9.42
CA GLY A 439 1.60 14.48 10.76
C GLY A 439 0.32 15.32 10.97
N LEU A 440 -0.02 16.21 10.04
CA LEU A 440 -1.24 17.01 10.09
C LEU A 440 -2.50 16.15 10.01
N PHE A 441 -2.48 15.09 9.20
CA PHE A 441 -3.61 14.18 9.12
C PHE A 441 -3.88 13.47 10.44
N ILE A 442 -2.86 12.85 11.04
CA ILE A 442 -3.04 12.13 12.31
C ILE A 442 -3.43 13.09 13.44
N LYS A 443 -2.87 14.32 13.44
CA LYS A 443 -3.26 15.41 14.36
C LYS A 443 -4.73 15.77 14.18
N HIS A 444 -5.21 15.92 12.94
CA HIS A 444 -6.61 16.21 12.67
C HIS A 444 -7.55 15.09 13.18
N VAL A 445 -7.17 13.82 13.00
CA VAL A 445 -7.92 12.69 13.57
C VAL A 445 -7.95 12.76 15.10
N ALA A 446 -6.82 13.10 15.73
CA ALA A 446 -6.72 13.29 17.17
C ALA A 446 -7.64 14.41 17.66
N ASP A 447 -7.60 15.57 16.99
CA ASP A 447 -8.44 16.71 17.31
C ASP A 447 -9.95 16.39 17.22
N LEU A 448 -10.36 15.62 16.22
CA LEU A 448 -11.75 15.16 16.08
C LEU A 448 -12.17 14.24 17.23
N LEU A 449 -11.27 13.42 17.77
CA LEU A 449 -11.52 12.55 18.92
C LEU A 449 -11.58 13.33 20.23
N GLU A 450 -10.62 14.23 20.46
CA GLU A 450 -10.51 15.03 21.69
C GLU A 450 -11.64 16.06 21.81
N ASN A 451 -12.09 16.63 20.67
CA ASN A 451 -13.22 17.56 20.60
C ASN A 451 -14.56 16.87 20.41
N TRP A 452 -14.68 15.59 20.77
CA TRP A 452 -15.94 14.84 20.65
C TRP A 452 -17.06 15.50 21.45
N SER A 453 -18.21 15.74 20.80
CA SER A 453 -19.37 16.33 21.47
C SER A 453 -20.08 15.31 22.35
N MET A 454 -20.25 15.64 23.63
CA MET A 454 -21.01 14.81 24.59
C MET A 454 -22.50 14.79 24.31
N ASP A 455 -23.05 15.85 23.69
CA ASP A 455 -24.47 16.01 23.36
C ASP A 455 -24.85 15.40 22.01
N ARG A 456 -23.90 14.71 21.37
CA ARG A 456 -24.12 14.10 20.07
C ARG A 456 -25.22 13.04 20.13
N LYS A 457 -26.29 13.24 19.35
CA LYS A 457 -27.38 12.28 19.13
C LYS A 457 -27.02 11.37 17.93
N VAL A 458 -27.44 10.11 17.99
CA VAL A 458 -27.24 9.10 16.95
C VAL A 458 -28.56 8.49 16.57
#